data_1a2aa6a8955d12336eeb771075843572
#
_entry.id   1a2aa6a8955d12336eeb771075843572
#
_cell.length_a   1.000
_cell.length_b   1.000
_cell.length_c   1.000
_cell.angle_alpha   90.00
_cell.angle_beta   90.00
_cell.angle_gamma   90.00
#
_symmetry.space_group_name_H-M   'P 1'
#
loop_
_entity.id
_entity.type
_entity.pdbx_description
1 polymer ?
#
loop_
_entity_poly.entity_id
_entity_poly.type
_entity_poly.pdbx_seq_one_letter_code
_entity_poly.pdbx_strand_id
1 'polypeptide(L)'
;MERGAACFRRRRVEWNMYFFNKKIKILRGFALVCVLALGLCLTGGLQIAEAKTTTYYDASAGRLHVKGTKLVDKKGHEVQLRGVSTHGLSWYPQYVNDKCFAQLHDKWGANVVRLAMYTEEYNGYCSGDAKNRSDLKKLIKKGVRLAKKHKMYVIVDWHILSDGNPNSQ
;
A
#
# COMPACT_ATOMS: atom_id res chain seq x y z
N MET A 1 23.41 -72.96 45.37
CA MET A 1 22.78 -72.21 44.27
C MET A 1 22.66 -70.71 44.50
N GLU A 2 23.16 -70.08 45.55
CA GLU A 2 22.94 -68.61 45.84
C GLU A 2 24.00 -67.69 45.28
N ARG A 3 25.18 -68.14 44.91
CA ARG A 3 26.25 -67.21 44.37
C ARG A 3 26.01 -66.73 42.92
N GLY A 4 25.21 -67.46 42.15
CA GLY A 4 24.92 -67.09 40.77
C GLY A 4 23.87 -65.98 40.64
N ALA A 5 22.90 -65.93 41.56
CA ALA A 5 21.82 -64.90 41.53
C ALA A 5 22.30 -63.48 41.90
N ALA A 6 23.24 -63.38 42.83
CA ALA A 6 23.80 -62.08 43.27
C ALA A 6 24.65 -61.45 42.17
N CYS A 7 25.43 -62.23 41.41
CA CYS A 7 26.25 -61.74 40.30
C CYS A 7 25.40 -61.19 39.11
N PHE A 8 24.27 -61.87 38.83
CA PHE A 8 23.37 -61.49 37.75
C PHE A 8 22.56 -60.19 38.08
N ARG A 9 22.20 -60.05 39.38
CA ARG A 9 21.49 -58.84 39.87
C ARG A 9 22.39 -57.60 39.81
N ARG A 10 23.67 -57.74 40.15
CA ARG A 10 24.64 -56.63 40.13
C ARG A 10 24.89 -56.10 38.70
N ARG A 11 25.07 -57.02 37.72
CA ARG A 11 25.24 -56.61 36.31
C ARG A 11 24.01 -55.91 35.75
N ARG A 12 22.79 -56.32 36.11
CA ARG A 12 21.56 -55.69 35.61
C ARG A 12 21.40 -54.27 36.13
N VAL A 13 21.79 -53.97 37.35
CA VAL A 13 21.77 -52.61 37.92
C VAL A 13 22.80 -51.73 37.25
N GLU A 14 24.03 -52.25 36.99
CA GLU A 14 25.07 -51.49 36.30
C GLU A 14 24.69 -51.12 34.85
N TRP A 15 24.07 -52.07 34.13
CA TRP A 15 23.56 -51.82 32.77
C TRP A 15 22.43 -50.78 32.76
N ASN A 16 21.52 -50.83 33.70
CA ASN A 16 20.45 -49.83 33.78
C ASN A 16 20.98 -48.43 34.11
N MET A 17 21.95 -48.29 34.99
CA MET A 17 22.59 -47.00 35.29
C MET A 17 23.37 -46.46 34.10
N TYR A 18 24.05 -47.31 33.33
CA TYR A 18 24.78 -46.90 32.15
C TYR A 18 23.84 -46.35 31.05
N PHE A 19 22.76 -47.06 30.78
CA PHE A 19 21.72 -46.61 29.82
C PHE A 19 21.01 -45.33 30.29
N PHE A 20 20.72 -45.21 31.55
CA PHE A 20 20.09 -44.03 32.15
C PHE A 20 20.98 -42.81 32.02
N ASN A 21 22.26 -42.89 32.36
CA ASN A 21 23.23 -41.84 32.22
C ASN A 21 23.47 -41.43 30.74
N LYS A 22 23.48 -42.40 29.82
CA LYS A 22 23.60 -42.14 28.39
C LYS A 22 22.39 -41.36 27.85
N LYS A 23 21.15 -41.74 28.26
CA LYS A 23 19.92 -41.02 27.91
C LYS A 23 19.93 -39.57 28.45
N ILE A 24 20.38 -39.37 29.69
CA ILE A 24 20.46 -38.01 30.28
C ILE A 24 21.50 -37.17 29.54
N LYS A 25 22.64 -37.70 29.13
CA LYS A 25 23.63 -36.96 28.32
C LYS A 25 23.08 -36.57 26.94
N ILE A 26 22.34 -37.47 26.30
CA ILE A 26 21.69 -37.18 25.00
C ILE A 26 20.62 -36.10 25.18
N LEU A 27 19.76 -36.21 26.22
CA LEU A 27 18.73 -35.23 26.50
C LEU A 27 19.31 -33.82 26.79
N ARG A 28 20.42 -33.75 27.55
CA ARG A 28 21.14 -32.51 27.83
C ARG A 28 21.76 -31.91 26.57
N GLY A 29 22.30 -32.75 25.66
CA GLY A 29 22.78 -32.29 24.36
C GLY A 29 21.69 -31.73 23.47
N PHE A 30 20.54 -32.37 23.40
CA PHE A 30 19.38 -31.87 22.66
C PHE A 30 18.84 -30.53 23.24
N ALA A 31 18.73 -30.44 24.57
CA ALA A 31 18.29 -29.22 25.21
C ALA A 31 19.24 -28.03 24.92
N LEU A 32 20.54 -28.29 24.93
CA LEU A 32 21.55 -27.25 24.61
C LEU A 32 21.46 -26.79 23.15
N VAL A 33 21.28 -27.71 22.23
CA VAL A 33 21.10 -27.39 20.79
C VAL A 33 19.81 -26.62 20.54
N CYS A 34 18.70 -26.98 21.21
CA CYS A 34 17.44 -26.24 21.12
C CYS A 34 17.55 -24.82 21.70
N VAL A 35 18.26 -24.63 22.81
CA VAL A 35 18.48 -23.31 23.40
C VAL A 35 19.37 -22.44 22.49
N LEU A 36 20.40 -23.02 21.89
CA LEU A 36 21.25 -22.31 20.91
C LEU A 36 20.49 -21.96 19.63
N ALA A 37 19.63 -22.85 19.14
CA ALA A 37 18.80 -22.59 17.97
C ALA A 37 17.74 -21.50 18.25
N LEU A 38 17.09 -21.53 19.42
CA LEU A 38 16.19 -20.46 19.87
C LEU A 38 16.94 -19.13 20.08
N GLY A 39 18.15 -19.16 20.63
CA GLY A 39 18.98 -17.97 20.77
C GLY A 39 19.36 -17.35 19.44
N LEU A 40 19.69 -18.15 18.42
CA LEU A 40 19.97 -17.68 17.07
C LEU A 40 18.71 -17.11 16.36
N CYS A 41 17.53 -17.66 16.63
CA CYS A 41 16.27 -17.12 16.13
C CYS A 41 15.90 -15.78 16.80
N LEU A 42 16.30 -15.55 18.05
CA LEU A 42 16.06 -14.30 18.77
C LEU A 42 17.08 -13.21 18.46
N THR A 43 18.30 -13.58 18.00
CA THR A 43 19.34 -12.62 17.59
C THR A 43 19.36 -12.37 16.09
N GLY A 44 18.73 -13.24 15.28
CA GLY A 44 18.34 -12.93 13.92
C GLY A 44 17.25 -11.87 14.00
N GLY A 45 17.66 -10.60 14.11
CA GLY A 45 16.72 -9.49 14.10
C GLY A 45 15.81 -9.68 12.90
N LEU A 46 14.52 -9.86 13.15
CA LEU A 46 13.50 -9.55 12.19
C LEU A 46 13.80 -8.12 11.75
N GLN A 47 14.54 -7.99 10.67
CA GLN A 47 14.51 -6.75 9.89
C GLN A 47 13.08 -6.68 9.37
N ILE A 48 12.18 -6.18 10.23
CA ILE A 48 10.95 -5.60 9.78
C ILE A 48 11.45 -4.52 8.84
N ALA A 49 11.36 -4.80 7.53
CA ALA A 49 11.56 -3.76 6.54
C ALA A 49 10.61 -2.65 7.00
N GLU A 50 11.16 -1.57 7.58
CA GLU A 50 10.38 -0.38 7.84
C GLU A 50 9.78 -0.03 6.50
N ALA A 51 8.49 -0.35 6.35
CA ALA A 51 7.72 0.15 5.23
C ALA A 51 7.88 1.66 5.33
N LYS A 52 8.73 2.21 4.45
CA LYS A 52 9.00 3.64 4.39
C LYS A 52 7.64 4.30 4.34
N THR A 53 7.21 4.85 5.48
CA THR A 53 5.90 5.45 5.60
C THR A 53 5.90 6.60 4.61
N THR A 54 5.32 6.36 3.44
CA THR A 54 5.20 7.40 2.43
C THR A 54 4.26 8.42 3.02
N THR A 55 4.79 9.54 3.48
CA THR A 55 4.00 10.60 4.09
C THR A 55 3.05 11.11 3.01
N TYR A 56 1.76 10.94 3.26
CA TYR A 56 0.72 11.51 2.42
C TYR A 56 0.68 13.00 2.65
N TYR A 57 1.07 13.76 1.64
CA TYR A 57 0.86 15.18 1.63
C TYR A 57 -0.45 15.47 0.91
N ASP A 58 -1.39 16.11 1.61
CA ASP A 58 -2.58 16.68 1.00
C ASP A 58 -2.19 17.92 0.16
N ALA A 59 -3.14 18.51 -0.56
CA ALA A 59 -2.87 19.69 -1.37
C ALA A 59 -2.43 20.92 -0.54
N SER A 60 -2.43 20.84 0.79
CA SER A 60 -1.88 21.86 1.68
C SER A 60 -0.35 21.96 1.59
N ALA A 61 0.33 20.93 1.06
CA ALA A 61 1.76 20.97 0.75
C ALA A 61 2.12 22.04 -0.31
N GLY A 62 1.13 22.60 -0.99
CA GLY A 62 1.27 23.68 -1.95
C GLY A 62 1.71 23.18 -3.33
N ARG A 63 2.38 24.04 -4.10
CA ARG A 63 2.77 23.73 -5.47
C ARG A 63 3.81 22.60 -5.53
N LEU A 64 3.56 21.62 -6.40
CA LEU A 64 4.48 20.55 -6.68
C LEU A 64 5.45 20.91 -7.82
N HIS A 65 6.66 20.36 -7.78
CA HIS A 65 7.63 20.47 -8.87
C HIS A 65 8.51 19.21 -8.92
N VAL A 66 9.19 19.02 -10.04
CA VAL A 66 10.11 17.89 -10.23
C VAL A 66 11.51 18.31 -9.79
N LYS A 67 12.15 17.49 -8.97
CA LYS A 67 13.55 17.62 -8.56
C LYS A 67 14.27 16.29 -8.81
N GLY A 68 15.12 16.24 -9.83
CA GLY A 68 15.70 14.99 -10.31
C GLY A 68 14.60 14.04 -10.82
N THR A 69 14.49 12.87 -10.23
CA THR A 69 13.46 11.87 -10.56
C THR A 69 12.27 11.87 -9.60
N LYS A 70 12.17 12.89 -8.74
CA LYS A 70 11.16 12.95 -7.67
C LYS A 70 10.19 14.09 -7.88
N LEU A 71 8.92 13.85 -7.54
CA LEU A 71 7.93 14.89 -7.36
C LEU A 71 8.03 15.40 -5.93
N VAL A 72 8.22 16.72 -5.75
CA VAL A 72 8.41 17.30 -4.43
C VAL A 72 7.52 18.52 -4.21
N ASP A 73 7.24 18.82 -2.94
CA ASP A 73 6.57 20.05 -2.52
C ASP A 73 7.52 21.25 -2.53
N LYS A 74 7.00 22.44 -2.19
CA LYS A 74 7.79 23.67 -2.12
C LYS A 74 8.92 23.65 -1.10
N LYS A 75 8.90 22.71 -0.14
CA LYS A 75 9.95 22.52 0.89
C LYS A 75 10.94 21.45 0.50
N GLY A 76 10.74 20.75 -0.62
CA GLY A 76 11.59 19.66 -1.09
C GLY A 76 11.24 18.28 -0.53
N HIS A 77 10.12 18.12 0.16
CA HIS A 77 9.65 16.81 0.61
C HIS A 77 9.07 16.04 -0.57
N GLU A 78 9.40 14.75 -0.66
CA GLU A 78 8.89 13.87 -1.71
C GLU A 78 7.38 13.64 -1.53
N VAL A 79 6.63 13.82 -2.61
CA VAL A 79 5.17 13.67 -2.64
C VAL A 79 4.78 12.54 -3.57
N GLN A 80 3.96 11.61 -3.08
CA GLN A 80 3.33 10.59 -3.88
C GLN A 80 1.86 10.95 -4.11
N LEU A 81 1.44 11.04 -5.38
CA LEU A 81 0.04 11.24 -5.74
C LEU A 81 -0.68 9.89 -5.75
N ARG A 82 -1.77 9.79 -4.99
CA ARG A 82 -2.65 8.62 -4.92
C ARG A 82 -4.10 9.08 -5.07
N GLY A 83 -4.81 8.51 -6.02
CA GLY A 83 -6.18 8.91 -6.25
C GLY A 83 -6.85 8.13 -7.35
N VAL A 84 -7.96 8.69 -7.81
CA VAL A 84 -8.82 8.06 -8.81
C VAL A 84 -9.14 9.03 -9.94
N SER A 85 -9.56 8.46 -11.07
CA SER A 85 -10.14 9.20 -12.18
C SER A 85 -11.66 9.14 -12.14
N THR A 86 -12.33 10.19 -12.60
CA THR A 86 -13.78 10.23 -12.74
C THR A 86 -14.32 9.33 -13.86
N HIS A 87 -13.44 8.65 -14.64
CA HIS A 87 -13.78 8.18 -15.96
C HIS A 87 -14.19 9.38 -16.84
N GLY A 88 -15.02 9.22 -17.86
CA GLY A 88 -15.54 10.38 -18.60
C GLY A 88 -16.57 11.18 -17.78
N LEU A 89 -16.39 12.49 -17.69
CA LEU A 89 -17.30 13.35 -16.95
C LEU A 89 -18.72 13.35 -17.52
N SER A 90 -18.87 13.16 -18.82
CA SER A 90 -20.17 13.05 -19.48
C SER A 90 -20.91 11.76 -19.15
N TRP A 91 -20.19 10.69 -18.77
CA TRP A 91 -20.80 9.40 -18.42
C TRP A 91 -21.34 9.38 -16.99
N TYR A 92 -20.56 9.92 -16.05
CA TYR A 92 -20.85 9.81 -14.62
C TYR A 92 -20.80 11.16 -13.91
N PRO A 93 -21.51 12.20 -14.40
CA PRO A 93 -21.44 13.53 -13.82
C PRO A 93 -21.92 13.60 -12.37
N GLN A 94 -22.78 12.66 -11.96
CA GLN A 94 -23.35 12.58 -10.61
C GLN A 94 -22.30 12.33 -9.52
N TYR A 95 -21.15 11.71 -9.85
CA TYR A 95 -20.09 11.46 -8.88
C TYR A 95 -19.21 12.68 -8.61
N VAL A 96 -19.32 13.73 -9.40
CA VAL A 96 -18.68 15.02 -9.07
C VAL A 96 -19.54 15.74 -8.04
N ASN A 97 -19.51 15.25 -6.81
CA ASN A 97 -20.25 15.79 -5.68
C ASN A 97 -19.42 15.78 -4.38
N ASP A 98 -19.87 16.55 -3.39
CA ASP A 98 -19.16 16.76 -2.14
C ASP A 98 -18.96 15.46 -1.34
N LYS A 99 -19.99 14.63 -1.28
CA LYS A 99 -19.95 13.35 -0.54
C LYS A 99 -18.90 12.41 -1.12
N CYS A 100 -18.81 12.27 -2.45
CA CYS A 100 -17.80 11.42 -3.09
C CYS A 100 -16.39 11.93 -2.82
N PHE A 101 -16.16 13.25 -2.94
CA PHE A 101 -14.83 13.82 -2.72
C PHE A 101 -14.40 13.73 -1.26
N ALA A 102 -15.30 13.97 -0.31
CA ALA A 102 -15.05 13.75 1.11
C ALA A 102 -14.66 12.28 1.38
N GLN A 103 -15.40 11.34 0.81
CA GLN A 103 -15.14 9.91 1.01
C GLN A 103 -13.79 9.47 0.41
N LEU A 104 -13.44 9.97 -0.77
CA LEU A 104 -12.14 9.71 -1.39
C LEU A 104 -11.00 10.19 -0.50
N HIS A 105 -11.08 11.41 0.02
CA HIS A 105 -10.05 11.97 0.89
C HIS A 105 -10.06 11.31 2.28
N ASP A 106 -11.20 11.35 3.00
CA ASP A 106 -11.25 11.01 4.42
C ASP A 106 -11.19 9.50 4.70
N LYS A 107 -11.70 8.68 3.77
CA LYS A 107 -11.78 7.23 3.96
C LYS A 107 -10.75 6.45 3.16
N TRP A 108 -10.41 6.92 1.96
CA TRP A 108 -9.48 6.22 1.07
C TRP A 108 -8.09 6.85 1.03
N GLY A 109 -7.91 8.00 1.68
CA GLY A 109 -6.64 8.70 1.73
C GLY A 109 -6.17 9.24 0.36
N ALA A 110 -7.12 9.51 -0.55
CA ALA A 110 -6.78 10.08 -1.84
C ALA A 110 -6.33 11.54 -1.67
N ASN A 111 -5.24 11.91 -2.34
CA ASN A 111 -4.71 13.28 -2.38
C ASN A 111 -4.74 13.91 -3.77
N VAL A 112 -5.26 13.20 -4.77
CA VAL A 112 -5.44 13.69 -6.14
C VAL A 112 -6.70 13.08 -6.75
N VAL A 113 -7.36 13.85 -7.62
CA VAL A 113 -8.44 13.38 -8.49
C VAL A 113 -8.17 13.81 -9.91
N ARG A 114 -8.38 12.92 -10.89
CA ARG A 114 -8.34 13.26 -12.31
C ARG A 114 -9.77 13.49 -12.81
N LEU A 115 -10.01 14.64 -13.41
CA LEU A 115 -11.26 15.01 -14.07
C LEU A 115 -11.09 14.84 -15.58
N ALA A 116 -11.62 13.76 -16.14
CA ALA A 116 -11.45 13.41 -17.54
C ALA A 116 -12.56 14.02 -18.41
N MET A 117 -12.19 15.05 -19.19
CA MET A 117 -13.05 15.66 -20.19
C MET A 117 -12.80 14.99 -21.53
N TYR A 118 -13.68 14.08 -21.92
CA TYR A 118 -13.61 13.48 -23.26
C TYR A 118 -14.01 14.49 -24.32
N THR A 119 -13.35 14.42 -25.45
CA THR A 119 -13.55 15.35 -26.57
C THR A 119 -14.72 14.90 -27.44
N GLU A 120 -14.79 13.65 -27.82
CA GLU A 120 -15.79 13.14 -28.77
C GLU A 120 -16.81 12.20 -28.15
N GLU A 121 -16.35 11.18 -27.43
CA GLU A 121 -17.21 10.08 -26.98
C GLU A 121 -18.29 10.51 -25.99
N TYR A 122 -19.47 9.88 -26.08
CA TYR A 122 -20.61 10.02 -25.15
C TYR A 122 -20.97 11.47 -24.83
N ASN A 123 -21.28 12.27 -25.84
CA ASN A 123 -21.49 13.68 -25.66
C ASN A 123 -20.27 14.41 -25.11
N GLY A 124 -19.10 14.11 -25.65
CA GLY A 124 -17.88 14.81 -25.33
C GLY A 124 -17.94 16.32 -25.61
N TYR A 125 -16.92 17.01 -25.20
CA TYR A 125 -16.91 18.48 -25.28
C TYR A 125 -17.03 19.00 -26.71
N CYS A 126 -16.41 18.34 -27.69
CA CYS A 126 -16.39 18.77 -29.09
C CYS A 126 -17.60 18.26 -29.88
N SER A 127 -18.11 17.08 -29.57
CA SER A 127 -19.26 16.46 -30.26
C SER A 127 -20.62 16.96 -29.75
N GLY A 128 -20.68 17.45 -28.52
CA GLY A 128 -21.91 17.97 -27.93
C GLY A 128 -22.31 19.37 -28.41
N ASP A 129 -23.54 19.76 -28.11
CA ASP A 129 -24.05 21.11 -28.38
C ASP A 129 -23.49 22.18 -27.43
N ALA A 130 -23.88 23.43 -27.64
CA ALA A 130 -23.43 24.55 -26.80
C ALA A 130 -23.83 24.43 -25.33
N LYS A 131 -25.00 23.81 -25.07
CA LYS A 131 -25.47 23.55 -23.68
C LYS A 131 -24.58 22.51 -23.03
N ASN A 132 -24.31 21.39 -23.71
CA ASN A 132 -23.41 20.33 -23.23
C ASN A 132 -22.00 20.88 -22.89
N ARG A 133 -21.42 21.66 -23.79
CA ARG A 133 -20.12 22.32 -23.53
C ARG A 133 -20.16 23.22 -22.29
N SER A 134 -21.23 23.99 -22.13
CA SER A 134 -21.43 24.83 -20.94
C SER A 134 -21.50 24.00 -19.67
N ASP A 135 -22.26 22.90 -19.67
CA ASP A 135 -22.49 22.06 -18.51
C ASP A 135 -21.20 21.28 -18.13
N LEU A 136 -20.43 20.78 -19.10
CA LEU A 136 -19.12 20.17 -18.86
C LEU A 136 -18.13 21.15 -18.25
N LYS A 137 -18.09 22.42 -18.74
CA LYS A 137 -17.27 23.46 -18.11
C LYS A 137 -17.67 23.74 -16.66
N LYS A 138 -18.97 23.78 -16.35
CA LYS A 138 -19.47 23.96 -14.97
C LYS A 138 -19.06 22.77 -14.11
N LEU A 139 -19.11 21.55 -14.66
CA LEU A 139 -18.76 20.32 -13.96
C LEU A 139 -17.28 20.26 -13.61
N ILE A 140 -16.38 20.61 -14.55
CA ILE A 140 -14.94 20.76 -14.29
C ILE A 140 -14.71 21.79 -13.17
N LYS A 141 -15.29 22.98 -13.29
CA LYS A 141 -15.15 24.01 -12.26
C LYS A 141 -15.65 23.55 -10.88
N LYS A 142 -16.74 22.78 -10.86
CA LYS A 142 -17.26 22.14 -9.63
C LYS A 142 -16.25 21.15 -9.06
N GLY A 143 -15.73 20.24 -9.88
CA GLY A 143 -14.73 19.25 -9.48
C GLY A 143 -13.46 19.88 -8.91
N VAL A 144 -12.93 20.92 -9.56
CA VAL A 144 -11.77 21.68 -9.06
C VAL A 144 -12.05 22.33 -7.70
N ARG A 145 -13.24 22.94 -7.51
CA ARG A 145 -13.62 23.51 -6.20
C ARG A 145 -13.74 22.45 -5.11
N LEU A 146 -14.31 21.28 -5.44
CA LEU A 146 -14.44 20.16 -4.51
C LEU A 146 -13.07 19.57 -4.14
N ALA A 147 -12.18 19.37 -5.12
CA ALA A 147 -10.82 18.92 -4.85
C ALA A 147 -10.09 19.88 -3.90
N LYS A 148 -10.16 21.20 -4.17
CA LYS A 148 -9.60 22.22 -3.27
C LYS A 148 -10.22 22.17 -1.87
N LYS A 149 -11.54 22.04 -1.76
CA LYS A 149 -12.26 21.94 -0.48
C LYS A 149 -11.76 20.76 0.36
N HIS A 150 -11.57 19.62 -0.28
CA HIS A 150 -11.10 18.38 0.36
C HIS A 150 -9.58 18.18 0.27
N LYS A 151 -8.80 19.26 0.05
CA LYS A 151 -7.33 19.25 0.08
C LYS A 151 -6.70 18.20 -0.85
N MET A 152 -7.31 17.99 -2.00
CA MET A 152 -6.78 17.13 -3.06
C MET A 152 -6.21 17.96 -4.21
N TYR A 153 -5.12 17.48 -4.80
CA TYR A 153 -4.67 17.93 -6.11
C TYR A 153 -5.67 17.53 -7.18
N VAL A 154 -5.65 18.24 -8.30
CA VAL A 154 -6.52 17.94 -9.42
C VAL A 154 -5.74 17.89 -10.73
N ILE A 155 -6.00 16.86 -11.52
CA ILE A 155 -5.56 16.76 -12.91
C ILE A 155 -6.79 17.04 -13.78
N VAL A 156 -6.77 18.11 -14.53
CA VAL A 156 -7.78 18.35 -15.57
C VAL A 156 -7.23 17.80 -16.87
N ASP A 157 -7.90 16.78 -17.38
CA ASP A 157 -7.44 16.03 -18.54
C ASP A 157 -8.35 16.29 -19.75
N TRP A 158 -7.75 16.79 -20.81
CA TRP A 158 -8.35 16.87 -22.13
C TRP A 158 -8.14 15.53 -22.82
N HIS A 159 -9.16 14.67 -22.74
CA HIS A 159 -9.00 13.26 -23.06
C HIS A 159 -9.48 12.96 -24.48
N ILE A 160 -8.52 12.63 -25.34
CA ILE A 160 -8.73 12.18 -26.72
C ILE A 160 -8.66 10.66 -26.74
N LEU A 161 -9.59 10.02 -27.39
CA LEU A 161 -9.64 8.55 -27.53
C LEU A 161 -9.61 8.14 -29.00
N SER A 162 -10.70 8.36 -29.74
CA SER A 162 -10.81 7.96 -31.16
C SER A 162 -10.59 9.13 -32.13
N ASP A 163 -10.71 10.34 -31.68
CA ASP A 163 -10.64 11.57 -32.48
C ASP A 163 -9.19 12.03 -32.84
N GLY A 164 -8.20 11.30 -32.39
CA GLY A 164 -6.82 11.23 -32.91
C GLY A 164 -5.93 12.48 -32.73
N ASN A 165 -6.29 13.63 -33.27
CA ASN A 165 -5.43 14.82 -33.27
C ASN A 165 -5.96 15.94 -32.38
N PRO A 166 -5.26 16.29 -31.27
CA PRO A 166 -5.71 17.36 -30.37
C PRO A 166 -5.73 18.74 -31.02
N ASN A 167 -5.02 18.94 -32.13
CA ASN A 167 -4.96 20.23 -32.82
C ASN A 167 -6.07 20.43 -33.83
N SER A 168 -6.90 19.43 -34.07
CA SER A 168 -8.02 19.49 -34.99
C SER A 168 -9.37 19.79 -34.33
N GLN A 169 -9.36 20.04 -33.02
CA GLN A 169 -10.53 20.18 -32.16
C GLN A 169 -10.86 21.64 -31.87
#